data_9d937ccab6d0d2f88fef3df59fc29de5
#
_entry.id   9d937ccab6d0d2f88fef3df59fc29de5
#
_cell.length_a   1.000
_cell.length_b   1.000
_cell.length_c   1.000
_cell.angle_alpha   90.00
_cell.angle_beta   90.00
_cell.angle_gamma   90.00
#
_symmetry.space_group_name_H-M   'P 1'
#
loop_
_entity.id
_entity.type
_entity.pdbx_description
1 polymer ?
#
loop_
_entity_poly.entity_id
_entity_poly.type
_entity_poly.pdbx_seq_one_letter_code
_entity_poly.pdbx_strand_id
1 'polypeptide(L)'
;IHKGKFMKRNKKASQASSTPACDGERVYVSFVNGGAAWTTALSLKGGTLWQTRITDYVVHQAYGASPMPYKDLLLVAADNKKAGVIAGLRKKTGEIVWKSKRPKMPNYASPIVVNAAGKEQLILTGCELVTAFDPLTGKVLWETKGATTECVTSTVTDGRHIYSSGGY
;
A
#
# COMPACT_ATOMS: atom_id res chain seq x y z
N ILE A 1 -0.43 -2.34 -19.67
CA ILE A 1 -1.54 -2.19 -18.73
C ILE A 1 -2.43 -3.42 -18.82
N HIS A 2 -2.93 -3.88 -17.67
CA HIS A 2 -3.76 -5.08 -17.60
C HIS A 2 -5.06 -4.95 -18.41
N LYS A 3 -5.40 -6.00 -19.16
CA LYS A 3 -6.71 -6.19 -19.75
C LYS A 3 -7.37 -7.39 -19.05
N GLY A 4 -8.65 -7.31 -18.72
CA GLY A 4 -9.34 -8.43 -18.07
C GLY A 4 -10.78 -8.08 -17.70
N LYS A 5 -11.49 -9.08 -17.15
CA LYS A 5 -12.83 -8.87 -16.62
C LYS A 5 -12.76 -8.01 -15.36
N PHE A 6 -13.73 -7.12 -15.19
CA PHE A 6 -13.90 -6.38 -13.96
C PHE A 6 -14.08 -7.34 -12.77
N MET A 7 -13.34 -7.12 -11.70
CA MET A 7 -13.52 -7.89 -10.49
C MET A 7 -14.78 -7.43 -9.74
N LYS A 8 -15.40 -8.33 -8.98
CA LYS A 8 -16.49 -7.98 -8.08
C LYS A 8 -16.03 -6.88 -7.12
N ARG A 9 -16.86 -5.87 -6.91
CA ARG A 9 -16.61 -4.75 -6.00
C ARG A 9 -17.90 -4.35 -5.27
N ASN A 10 -17.75 -3.60 -4.20
CA ASN A 10 -18.89 -2.95 -3.55
C ASN A 10 -19.51 -1.91 -4.49
N LYS A 11 -20.82 -1.71 -4.42
CA LYS A 11 -21.54 -0.73 -5.26
C LYS A 11 -21.02 0.71 -5.09
N LYS A 12 -20.49 1.05 -3.90
CA LYS A 12 -19.92 2.37 -3.56
C LYS A 12 -18.45 2.50 -3.90
N ALA A 13 -17.77 1.44 -4.36
CA ALA A 13 -16.35 1.46 -4.68
C ALA A 13 -16.11 1.53 -6.20
N SER A 14 -14.99 2.10 -6.62
CA SER A 14 -14.50 2.05 -8.00
C SER A 14 -13.43 0.97 -8.18
N GLN A 15 -13.07 0.67 -9.43
CA GLN A 15 -11.92 -0.18 -9.74
C GLN A 15 -10.59 0.61 -9.65
N ALA A 16 -10.66 1.92 -9.47
CA ALA A 16 -9.53 2.86 -9.46
C ALA A 16 -9.58 3.75 -8.21
N SER A 17 -9.73 3.16 -7.03
CA SER A 17 -9.76 3.91 -5.75
C SER A 17 -8.36 4.23 -5.22
N SER A 18 -7.32 3.53 -5.68
CA SER A 18 -5.92 3.85 -5.38
C SER A 18 -5.50 5.10 -6.14
N THR A 19 -4.95 6.10 -5.45
CA THR A 19 -4.40 7.31 -6.08
C THR A 19 -3.04 6.99 -6.70
N PRO A 20 -2.80 7.34 -7.96
CA PRO A 20 -1.47 7.27 -8.56
C PRO A 20 -0.46 8.15 -7.81
N ALA A 21 0.77 7.69 -7.68
CA ALA A 21 1.88 8.50 -7.16
C ALA A 21 2.84 8.89 -8.28
N CYS A 22 3.50 10.03 -8.13
CA CYS A 22 4.53 10.50 -9.06
C CYS A 22 5.75 10.97 -8.28
N ASP A 23 6.94 10.62 -8.75
CA ASP A 23 8.22 11.06 -8.16
C ASP A 23 8.96 12.10 -9.02
N GLY A 24 8.28 12.66 -10.04
CA GLY A 24 8.84 13.59 -11.01
C GLY A 24 9.45 12.92 -12.25
N GLU A 25 9.74 11.62 -12.20
CA GLU A 25 10.28 10.85 -13.33
C GLU A 25 9.31 9.76 -13.80
N ARG A 26 8.52 9.21 -12.88
CA ARG A 26 7.63 8.06 -13.10
C ARG A 26 6.29 8.25 -12.43
N VAL A 27 5.27 7.66 -13.01
CA VAL A 27 3.94 7.53 -12.41
C VAL A 27 3.75 6.08 -11.97
N TYR A 28 3.35 5.88 -10.74
CA TYR A 28 3.11 4.56 -10.15
C TYR A 28 1.63 4.36 -9.92
N VAL A 29 1.12 3.21 -10.36
CA VAL A 29 -0.28 2.84 -10.22
C VAL A 29 -0.39 1.42 -9.66
N SER A 30 -1.35 1.19 -8.76
CA SER A 30 -1.61 -0.13 -8.20
C SER A 30 -3.05 -0.54 -8.48
N PHE A 31 -3.21 -1.79 -8.94
CA PHE A 31 -4.51 -2.35 -9.30
C PHE A 31 -4.59 -3.82 -8.90
N VAL A 32 -5.82 -4.31 -8.79
CA VAL A 32 -6.10 -5.74 -8.69
C VAL A 32 -6.61 -6.25 -10.02
N ASN A 33 -5.98 -7.31 -10.52
CA ASN A 33 -6.38 -7.99 -11.75
C ASN A 33 -6.02 -9.48 -11.67
N GLY A 34 -6.87 -10.36 -12.21
CA GLY A 34 -6.62 -11.79 -12.27
C GLY A 34 -6.38 -12.44 -10.90
N GLY A 35 -7.04 -11.95 -9.84
CA GLY A 35 -6.86 -12.48 -8.48
C GLY A 35 -5.53 -12.10 -7.80
N ALA A 36 -4.85 -11.07 -8.29
CA ALA A 36 -3.59 -10.58 -7.74
C ALA A 36 -3.55 -9.05 -7.67
N ALA A 37 -2.81 -8.52 -6.70
CA ALA A 37 -2.42 -7.11 -6.64
C ALA A 37 -1.17 -6.90 -7.48
N TRP A 38 -1.17 -5.84 -8.27
CA TRP A 38 -0.09 -5.44 -9.17
C TRP A 38 0.26 -3.99 -8.97
N THR A 39 1.52 -3.67 -9.14
CA THR A 39 2.01 -2.30 -9.21
C THR A 39 2.77 -2.10 -10.52
N THR A 40 2.51 -1.00 -11.19
CA THR A 40 3.08 -0.66 -12.50
C THR A 40 3.73 0.71 -12.41
N ALA A 41 4.94 0.85 -12.94
CA ALA A 41 5.54 2.15 -13.20
C ALA A 41 5.37 2.51 -14.68
N LEU A 42 4.98 3.74 -14.91
CA LEU A 42 4.83 4.35 -16.21
C LEU A 42 5.82 5.51 -16.35
N SER A 43 6.32 5.72 -17.55
CA SER A 43 6.99 7.00 -17.89
C SER A 43 5.96 8.13 -17.86
N LEU A 44 6.42 9.38 -17.78
CA LEU A 44 5.52 10.56 -17.88
C LEU A 44 4.78 10.66 -19.23
N LYS A 45 5.23 9.91 -20.25
CA LYS A 45 4.55 9.76 -21.54
C LYS A 45 3.57 8.60 -21.58
N GLY A 46 3.35 7.90 -20.45
CA GLY A 46 2.39 6.79 -20.33
C GLY A 46 2.92 5.42 -20.76
N GLY A 47 4.17 5.30 -21.22
CA GLY A 47 4.80 4.01 -21.53
C GLY A 47 5.07 3.19 -20.27
N THR A 48 4.76 1.88 -20.31
CA THR A 48 5.05 0.96 -19.19
C THR A 48 6.55 0.73 -19.09
N LEU A 49 7.12 1.01 -17.92
CA LEU A 49 8.54 0.77 -17.60
C LEU A 49 8.72 -0.60 -16.98
N TRP A 50 7.90 -0.93 -15.99
CA TRP A 50 7.85 -2.25 -15.37
C TRP A 50 6.49 -2.52 -14.75
N GLN A 51 6.22 -3.79 -14.45
CA GLN A 51 5.02 -4.25 -13.80
C GLN A 51 5.34 -5.43 -12.88
N THR A 52 4.98 -5.32 -11.62
CA THR A 52 5.32 -6.31 -10.59
C THR A 52 4.07 -6.83 -9.91
N ARG A 53 3.98 -8.15 -9.80
CA ARG A 53 2.97 -8.84 -9.02
C ARG A 53 3.34 -8.80 -7.55
N ILE A 54 2.48 -8.22 -6.73
CA ILE A 54 2.73 -8.04 -5.29
C ILE A 54 2.34 -9.28 -4.51
N THR A 55 1.09 -9.73 -4.66
CA THR A 55 0.56 -10.91 -3.94
C THR A 55 -0.74 -11.38 -4.58
N ASP A 56 -1.21 -12.57 -4.18
CA ASP A 56 -2.59 -12.99 -4.40
C ASP A 56 -3.55 -12.01 -3.72
N TYR A 57 -4.69 -11.76 -4.33
CA TYR A 57 -5.65 -10.81 -3.79
C TYR A 57 -7.09 -11.32 -3.94
N VAL A 58 -7.78 -11.44 -2.81
CA VAL A 58 -9.23 -11.69 -2.77
C VAL A 58 -9.93 -10.38 -2.45
N VAL A 59 -10.70 -9.90 -3.43
CA VAL A 59 -11.45 -8.65 -3.29
C VAL A 59 -12.57 -8.82 -2.28
N HIS A 60 -12.65 -7.90 -1.31
CA HIS A 60 -13.79 -7.73 -0.40
C HIS A 60 -14.66 -6.56 -0.87
N GLN A 61 -14.18 -5.33 -0.77
CA GLN A 61 -14.88 -4.14 -1.27
C GLN A 61 -14.28 -3.66 -2.61
N ALA A 62 -12.99 -3.41 -2.65
CA ALA A 62 -12.18 -3.01 -3.78
C ALA A 62 -10.68 -3.08 -3.40
N TYR A 63 -9.83 -2.38 -4.14
CA TYR A 63 -8.44 -2.09 -3.77
C TYR A 63 -8.29 -0.57 -3.65
N GLY A 64 -7.80 -0.07 -2.50
CA GLY A 64 -7.75 1.37 -2.22
C GLY A 64 -6.39 1.91 -1.82
N ALA A 65 -5.45 1.05 -1.39
CA ALA A 65 -4.14 1.49 -0.93
C ALA A 65 -3.32 2.15 -2.05
N SER A 66 -2.88 3.40 -1.83
CA SER A 66 -2.05 4.14 -2.78
C SER A 66 -0.58 3.80 -2.59
N PRO A 67 0.21 3.68 -3.67
CA PRO A 67 1.66 3.48 -3.57
C PRO A 67 2.33 4.76 -3.05
N MET A 68 3.41 4.61 -2.29
CA MET A 68 4.16 5.73 -1.72
C MET A 68 5.63 5.69 -2.16
N PRO A 69 6.10 6.63 -2.97
CA PRO A 69 7.53 6.80 -3.27
C PRO A 69 8.30 7.23 -2.01
N TYR A 70 9.40 6.55 -1.74
CA TYR A 70 10.28 6.86 -0.61
C TYR A 70 11.72 6.53 -0.97
N LYS A 71 12.60 7.52 -1.06
CA LYS A 71 14.00 7.37 -1.50
C LYS A 71 14.05 6.56 -2.82
N ASP A 72 14.78 5.45 -2.86
CA ASP A 72 14.87 4.56 -4.03
C ASP A 72 13.77 3.50 -4.08
N LEU A 73 12.89 3.47 -3.09
CA LEU A 73 11.82 2.49 -2.97
C LEU A 73 10.45 3.08 -3.31
N LEU A 74 9.58 2.19 -3.75
CA LEU A 74 8.15 2.37 -3.81
C LEU A 74 7.51 1.44 -2.79
N LEU A 75 6.85 2.01 -1.79
CA LEU A 75 6.20 1.28 -0.71
C LEU A 75 4.75 0.99 -1.11
N VAL A 76 4.33 -0.27 -1.03
CA VAL A 76 3.00 -0.71 -1.46
C VAL A 76 2.38 -1.64 -0.42
N ALA A 77 1.10 -1.46 -0.15
CA ALA A 77 0.31 -2.32 0.72
C ALA A 77 -0.74 -3.08 -0.08
N ALA A 78 -0.99 -4.33 0.28
CA ALA A 78 -2.00 -5.18 -0.35
C ALA A 78 -2.65 -6.11 0.69
N ASP A 79 -3.24 -5.50 1.71
CA ASP A 79 -3.98 -6.20 2.74
C ASP A 79 -5.27 -6.80 2.17
N ASN A 80 -5.47 -8.10 2.38
CA ASN A 80 -6.65 -8.81 1.89
C ASN A 80 -6.88 -10.12 2.65
N LYS A 81 -8.04 -10.74 2.46
CA LYS A 81 -8.46 -11.97 3.18
C LYS A 81 -7.60 -13.21 2.87
N LYS A 82 -6.79 -13.19 1.80
CA LYS A 82 -5.95 -14.34 1.42
C LYS A 82 -4.50 -14.18 1.87
N ALA A 83 -3.90 -13.01 1.66
CA ALA A 83 -2.46 -12.80 1.86
C ALA A 83 -2.14 -11.31 2.06
N GLY A 84 -2.38 -10.78 3.27
CA GLY A 84 -1.97 -9.42 3.61
C GLY A 84 -0.46 -9.24 3.51
N VAL A 85 -0.02 -8.19 2.81
CA VAL A 85 1.41 -7.83 2.68
C VAL A 85 1.61 -6.33 2.60
N ILE A 86 2.79 -5.90 3.05
CA ILE A 86 3.41 -4.63 2.69
C ILE A 86 4.78 -4.91 2.08
N ALA A 87 5.19 -4.17 1.07
CA ALA A 87 6.44 -4.41 0.35
C ALA A 87 7.12 -3.11 -0.08
N GLY A 88 8.44 -3.15 -0.17
CA GLY A 88 9.27 -2.13 -0.80
C GLY A 88 9.83 -2.63 -2.13
N LEU A 89 9.52 -1.90 -3.20
CA LEU A 89 9.98 -2.20 -4.55
C LEU A 89 11.02 -1.16 -4.97
N ARG A 90 12.05 -1.56 -5.68
CA ARG A 90 12.99 -0.62 -6.30
C ARG A 90 12.28 0.20 -7.38
N LYS A 91 12.24 1.52 -7.23
CA LYS A 91 11.53 2.43 -8.15
C LYS A 91 11.97 2.26 -9.62
N LYS A 92 13.25 2.00 -9.84
CA LYS A 92 13.83 1.89 -11.18
C LYS A 92 13.44 0.61 -11.91
N THR A 93 13.33 -0.53 -11.20
CA THR A 93 13.20 -1.86 -11.82
C THR A 93 11.91 -2.61 -11.45
N GLY A 94 11.22 -2.21 -10.38
CA GLY A 94 10.07 -2.94 -9.83
C GLY A 94 10.44 -4.19 -9.04
N GLU A 95 11.72 -4.46 -8.82
CA GLU A 95 12.20 -5.57 -8.00
C GLU A 95 11.70 -5.43 -6.55
N ILE A 96 11.16 -6.49 -5.99
CA ILE A 96 10.77 -6.53 -4.57
C ILE A 96 12.04 -6.67 -3.74
N VAL A 97 12.43 -5.60 -3.06
CA VAL A 97 13.61 -5.57 -2.18
C VAL A 97 13.32 -6.23 -0.84
N TRP A 98 12.12 -5.98 -0.31
CA TRP A 98 11.63 -6.61 0.90
C TRP A 98 10.11 -6.77 0.87
N LYS A 99 9.60 -7.72 1.65
CA LYS A 99 8.18 -8.02 1.75
C LYS A 99 7.85 -8.55 3.14
N SER A 100 6.96 -7.90 3.84
CA SER A 100 6.53 -8.27 5.19
C SER A 100 5.07 -8.73 5.18
N LYS A 101 4.81 -9.81 5.90
CA LYS A 101 3.46 -10.38 6.06
C LYS A 101 2.61 -9.46 6.94
N ARG A 102 1.32 -9.38 6.61
CA ARG A 102 0.29 -8.70 7.35
C ARG A 102 -0.86 -9.66 7.66
N PRO A 103 -1.76 -9.32 8.59
CA PRO A 103 -2.94 -10.14 8.85
C PRO A 103 -3.76 -10.41 7.58
N LYS A 104 -4.44 -11.56 7.53
CA LYS A 104 -5.33 -11.95 6.43
C LYS A 104 -6.70 -11.28 6.57
N MET A 105 -6.70 -9.97 6.57
CA MET A 105 -7.88 -9.11 6.73
C MET A 105 -7.92 -8.07 5.61
N PRO A 106 -9.11 -7.62 5.17
CA PRO A 106 -9.22 -6.54 4.20
C PRO A 106 -8.83 -5.22 4.86
N ASN A 107 -8.10 -4.39 4.14
CA ASN A 107 -7.78 -3.03 4.56
C ASN A 107 -7.48 -2.18 3.31
N TYR A 108 -7.74 -0.88 3.39
CA TYR A 108 -7.64 0.04 2.25
C TYR A 108 -6.78 1.26 2.53
N ALA A 109 -6.26 1.38 3.76
CA ALA A 109 -5.37 2.46 4.14
C ALA A 109 -4.09 2.45 3.30
N SER A 110 -3.63 3.63 2.94
CA SER A 110 -2.36 3.81 2.25
C SER A 110 -1.21 3.85 3.26
N PRO A 111 -0.06 3.24 2.95
CA PRO A 111 1.13 3.38 3.76
C PRO A 111 1.65 4.81 3.72
N ILE A 112 2.18 5.31 4.83
CA ILE A 112 2.79 6.63 4.91
C ILE A 112 4.11 6.56 5.69
N VAL A 113 5.14 7.26 5.20
CA VAL A 113 6.36 7.46 5.97
C VAL A 113 6.27 8.78 6.73
N VAL A 114 6.47 8.72 8.03
CA VAL A 114 6.47 9.87 8.92
C VAL A 114 7.80 9.94 9.67
N ASN A 115 8.24 11.15 9.99
CA ASN A 115 9.30 11.35 10.97
C ASN A 115 8.64 11.64 12.32
N ALA A 116 8.81 10.72 13.25
CA ALA A 116 8.32 10.87 14.61
C ALA A 116 9.39 10.40 15.59
N ALA A 117 9.59 11.16 16.67
CA ALA A 117 10.65 10.93 17.65
C ALA A 117 12.06 10.80 17.02
N GLY A 118 12.34 11.60 15.98
CA GLY A 118 13.63 11.64 15.29
C GLY A 118 13.92 10.44 14.37
N LYS A 119 12.91 9.62 14.06
CA LYS A 119 13.07 8.45 13.17
C LYS A 119 12.02 8.45 12.06
N GLU A 120 12.46 8.13 10.84
CA GLU A 120 11.56 7.83 9.73
C GLU A 120 10.94 6.45 9.94
N GLN A 121 9.62 6.38 9.91
CA GLN A 121 8.86 5.15 10.16
C GLN A 121 7.77 5.02 9.11
N LEU A 122 7.64 3.84 8.53
CA LEU A 122 6.54 3.50 7.63
C LEU A 122 5.35 3.01 8.46
N ILE A 123 4.28 3.77 8.45
CA ILE A 123 3.07 3.45 9.23
C ILE A 123 2.00 2.88 8.30
N LEU A 124 1.37 1.81 8.75
CA LEU A 124 0.18 1.25 8.13
C LEU A 124 -0.87 0.93 9.19
N THR A 125 -2.03 1.58 9.07
CA THR A 125 -3.19 1.41 9.95
C THR A 125 -4.19 0.46 9.31
N GLY A 126 -4.82 -0.38 10.10
CA GLY A 126 -5.86 -1.34 9.68
C GLY A 126 -5.50 -2.78 10.05
N CYS A 127 -6.44 -3.69 9.82
CA CYS A 127 -6.36 -5.06 10.31
C CYS A 127 -6.29 -5.12 11.85
N GLU A 128 -7.02 -4.23 12.55
CA GLU A 128 -7.07 -4.07 14.02
C GLU A 128 -5.76 -3.58 14.64
N LEU A 129 -4.81 -3.13 13.83
CA LEU A 129 -3.45 -2.76 14.23
C LEU A 129 -3.05 -1.39 13.66
N VAL A 130 -2.18 -0.71 14.39
CA VAL A 130 -1.29 0.32 13.85
C VAL A 130 0.10 -0.27 13.92
N THR A 131 0.72 -0.47 12.77
CA THR A 131 2.05 -1.10 12.67
C THR A 131 3.04 -0.11 12.07
N ALA A 132 4.18 0.06 12.73
CA ALA A 132 5.33 0.78 12.21
C ALA A 132 6.39 -0.18 11.71
N PHE A 133 6.92 0.12 10.53
CA PHE A 133 8.01 -0.63 9.91
C PHE A 133 9.20 0.29 9.66
N ASP A 134 10.37 -0.30 9.61
CA ASP A 134 11.52 0.33 8.97
C ASP A 134 11.24 0.40 7.46
N PRO A 135 11.20 1.59 6.85
CA PRO A 135 10.79 1.73 5.45
C PRO A 135 11.80 1.14 4.45
N LEU A 136 13.07 0.92 4.85
CA LEU A 136 14.10 0.37 3.98
C LEU A 136 14.18 -1.15 4.03
N THR A 137 13.75 -1.77 5.13
CA THR A 137 13.91 -3.23 5.36
C THR A 137 12.60 -3.96 5.55
N GLY A 138 11.50 -3.24 5.83
CA GLY A 138 10.20 -3.82 6.15
C GLY A 138 10.14 -4.51 7.52
N LYS A 139 11.18 -4.36 8.36
CA LYS A 139 11.19 -4.89 9.72
C LYS A 139 10.17 -4.13 10.58
N VAL A 140 9.36 -4.85 11.34
CA VAL A 140 8.45 -4.24 12.32
C VAL A 140 9.28 -3.57 13.41
N LEU A 141 9.01 -2.28 13.64
CA LEU A 141 9.61 -1.49 14.71
C LEU A 141 8.77 -1.56 15.98
N TRP A 142 7.47 -1.37 15.82
CA TRP A 142 6.48 -1.53 16.88
C TRP A 142 5.10 -1.78 16.27
N GLU A 143 4.21 -2.29 17.09
CA GLU A 143 2.82 -2.57 16.74
C GLU A 143 1.92 -2.34 17.95
N THR A 144 0.75 -1.78 17.72
CA THR A 144 -0.27 -1.61 18.75
C THR A 144 -1.65 -1.95 18.22
N LYS A 145 -2.52 -2.47 19.07
CA LYS A 145 -3.95 -2.61 18.80
C LYS A 145 -4.62 -1.23 18.83
N GLY A 146 -5.68 -1.03 18.08
CA GLY A 146 -6.45 0.21 18.16
C GLY A 146 -7.02 0.73 16.84
N ALA A 147 -6.76 0.07 15.72
CA ALA A 147 -7.45 0.32 14.47
C ALA A 147 -8.67 -0.59 14.33
N THR A 148 -9.56 -0.27 13.40
CA THR A 148 -10.60 -1.21 12.94
C THR A 148 -10.02 -2.19 11.91
N THR A 149 -10.79 -3.23 11.57
CA THR A 149 -10.40 -4.20 10.53
C THR A 149 -10.11 -3.50 9.20
N GLU A 150 -11.06 -2.67 8.74
CA GLU A 150 -11.00 -1.96 7.46
C GLU A 150 -10.80 -0.46 7.72
N CYS A 151 -9.62 0.06 7.41
CA CYS A 151 -9.35 1.49 7.52
C CYS A 151 -9.24 2.12 6.12
N VAL A 152 -9.76 3.32 6.00
CA VAL A 152 -9.64 4.20 4.81
C VAL A 152 -9.05 5.55 5.18
N THR A 153 -8.77 5.76 6.47
CA THR A 153 -8.27 7.01 7.04
C THR A 153 -6.78 7.17 6.77
N SER A 154 -6.35 8.42 6.66
CA SER A 154 -4.93 8.77 6.58
C SER A 154 -4.34 8.92 7.97
N THR A 155 -3.17 8.36 8.18
CA THR A 155 -2.35 8.62 9.36
C THR A 155 -1.62 9.95 9.18
N VAL A 156 -1.53 10.76 10.22
CA VAL A 156 -0.83 12.05 10.22
C VAL A 156 0.10 12.18 11.43
N THR A 157 1.02 13.14 11.39
CA THR A 157 1.97 13.39 12.49
C THR A 157 2.18 14.88 12.70
N ASP A 158 2.47 15.26 13.93
CA ASP A 158 2.96 16.59 14.32
C ASP A 158 4.50 16.62 14.48
N GLY A 159 5.19 15.53 14.09
CA GLY A 159 6.64 15.32 14.27
C GLY A 159 7.01 14.67 15.61
N ARG A 160 6.11 14.63 16.58
CA ARG A 160 6.29 14.00 17.89
C ARG A 160 5.34 12.81 18.08
N HIS A 161 4.10 12.96 17.69
CA HIS A 161 3.04 11.97 17.80
C HIS A 161 2.58 11.50 16.43
N ILE A 162 2.04 10.30 16.41
CA ILE A 162 1.39 9.70 15.24
C ILE A 162 -0.09 9.58 15.57
N TYR A 163 -0.94 10.22 14.74
CA TYR A 163 -2.40 10.20 14.90
C TYR A 163 -3.00 9.27 13.85
N SER A 164 -3.72 8.29 14.33
CA SER A 164 -4.38 7.29 13.50
C SER A 164 -5.79 7.03 14.01
N SER A 165 -6.74 6.81 13.14
CA SER A 165 -8.10 6.48 13.50
C SER A 165 -8.61 5.27 12.73
N GLY A 166 -9.53 4.53 13.34
CA GLY A 166 -10.31 3.55 12.64
C GLY A 166 -11.36 4.23 11.76
N GLY A 167 -11.84 3.57 10.73
CA GLY A 167 -12.74 4.16 9.73
C GLY A 167 -14.01 3.38 9.47
N TYR A 168 -14.31 2.30 10.23
CA TYR A 168 -15.50 1.49 10.03
C TYR A 168 -15.90 0.76 11.30
#